data_299ad44536f8fc35fca983a094103309
#
_entry.id   299ad44536f8fc35fca983a094103309
#
_cell.length_a   1.000
_cell.length_b   1.000
_cell.length_c   1.000
_cell.angle_alpha   90.00
_cell.angle_beta   90.00
_cell.angle_gamma   90.00
#
_symmetry.space_group_name_H-M   'P 1'
#
loop_
_entity.id
_entity.type
_entity.pdbx_description
1 polymer ?
#
loop_
_entity_poly.entity_id
_entity_poly.type
_entity_poly.pdbx_seq_one_letter_code
_entity_poly.pdbx_strand_id
1 'polypeptide(L)'
;MHILSRKYYIEHAILKALNDGYEQLVVLGSGFDHNGMLWASKNIPSFEIDTYSMIDQKKKMLEQAGYNSEDLYLCAIEPANQNINDVLLETGKFDLNKKTIYLAEGFFDYLSLESTQSILENITTISTDFKLISTFFDLSELNFFHRFMFSSGVAMVGETLKLPLNKKEFIALLNEFHITIEKETCYSEIEKDLIAKMETDLPVMKGFYILESSKSYLKP
;
A
#
# COMPACT_ATOMS: atom_id res chain seq x y z
N MET A 1 16.60 -8.05 -0.18
CA MET A 1 16.78 -7.17 0.99
C MET A 1 15.82 -6.00 1.03
N HIS A 2 15.52 -5.33 -0.07
CA HIS A 2 14.44 -4.31 -0.12
C HIS A 2 13.13 -4.71 0.52
N ILE A 3 12.73 -5.98 0.39
CA ILE A 3 11.46 -6.47 0.92
C ILE A 3 11.44 -6.41 2.44
N LEU A 4 12.49 -6.86 3.13
CA LEU A 4 12.51 -6.90 4.60
C LEU A 4 12.53 -5.49 5.22
N SER A 5 13.36 -4.58 4.68
CA SER A 5 13.40 -3.21 5.17
C SER A 5 12.08 -2.48 4.92
N ARG A 6 11.50 -2.65 3.72
CA ARG A 6 10.20 -2.11 3.37
C ARG A 6 9.13 -2.56 4.36
N LYS A 7 9.07 -3.87 4.66
CA LYS A 7 8.14 -4.43 5.64
C LYS A 7 8.32 -3.81 7.02
N TYR A 8 9.54 -3.70 7.51
CA TYR A 8 9.84 -3.08 8.80
C TYR A 8 9.27 -1.65 8.90
N TYR A 9 9.50 -0.80 7.89
CA TYR A 9 9.00 0.57 7.90
C TYR A 9 7.48 0.64 7.79
N ILE A 10 6.87 -0.18 6.95
CA ILE A 10 5.41 -0.25 6.79
C ILE A 10 4.75 -0.68 8.09
N GLU A 11 5.22 -1.75 8.73
CA GLU A 11 4.70 -2.22 10.01
C GLU A 11 4.79 -1.15 11.10
N HIS A 12 5.90 -0.40 11.16
CA HIS A 12 6.06 0.71 12.10
C HIS A 12 5.12 1.89 11.79
N ALA A 13 4.90 2.21 10.53
CA ALA A 13 3.96 3.25 10.13
C ALA A 13 2.51 2.87 10.49
N ILE A 14 2.11 1.60 10.26
CA ILE A 14 0.80 1.09 10.66
C ILE A 14 0.66 1.12 12.18
N LEU A 15 1.66 0.61 12.93
CA LEU A 15 1.63 0.62 14.39
C LEU A 15 1.49 2.04 14.95
N LYS A 16 2.21 2.99 14.39
CA LYS A 16 2.08 4.40 14.76
C LYS A 16 0.68 4.92 14.50
N ALA A 17 0.11 4.67 13.32
CA ALA A 17 -1.25 5.08 12.99
C ALA A 17 -2.28 4.47 13.94
N LEU A 18 -2.16 3.19 14.30
CA LEU A 18 -3.03 2.53 15.30
C LEU A 18 -2.92 3.22 16.67
N ASN A 19 -1.72 3.61 17.10
CA ASN A 19 -1.52 4.37 18.35
C ASN A 19 -2.10 5.79 18.27
N ASP A 20 -2.20 6.37 17.06
CA ASP A 20 -2.83 7.66 16.77
C ASP A 20 -4.37 7.56 16.64
N GLY A 21 -4.94 6.36 16.93
CA GLY A 21 -6.38 6.12 16.99
C GLY A 21 -7.02 5.72 15.66
N TYR A 22 -6.25 5.21 14.70
CA TYR A 22 -6.81 4.52 13.54
C TYR A 22 -7.23 3.11 13.93
N GLU A 23 -8.33 2.58 13.37
CA GLU A 23 -9.02 1.44 13.93
C GLU A 23 -9.27 0.29 12.95
N GLN A 24 -9.03 0.50 11.65
CA GLN A 24 -9.18 -0.53 10.61
C GLN A 24 -8.14 -0.33 9.50
N LEU A 25 -7.79 -1.42 8.84
CA LEU A 25 -6.77 -1.47 7.79
C LEU A 25 -7.38 -1.95 6.47
N VAL A 26 -7.08 -1.26 5.37
CA VAL A 26 -7.37 -1.68 4.01
C VAL A 26 -6.07 -1.85 3.26
N VAL A 27 -5.79 -3.04 2.75
CA VAL A 27 -4.60 -3.35 1.94
C VAL A 27 -5.01 -3.42 0.47
N LEU A 28 -4.51 -2.48 -0.32
CA LEU A 28 -4.77 -2.37 -1.75
C LEU A 28 -3.75 -3.19 -2.54
N GLY A 29 -4.20 -4.09 -3.41
CA GLY A 29 -3.33 -5.00 -4.14
C GLY A 29 -2.58 -5.93 -3.19
N SER A 30 -3.31 -6.62 -2.33
CA SER A 30 -2.72 -7.37 -1.20
C SER A 30 -1.80 -8.51 -1.64
N GLY A 31 -1.98 -9.09 -2.82
CA GLY A 31 -1.18 -10.22 -3.29
C GLY A 31 -1.03 -11.29 -2.21
N PHE A 32 0.19 -11.78 -2.04
CA PHE A 32 0.57 -12.68 -0.95
C PHE A 32 1.20 -11.93 0.25
N ASP A 33 0.93 -10.64 0.38
CA ASP A 33 1.38 -9.87 1.53
C ASP A 33 0.79 -10.40 2.85
N HIS A 34 1.54 -10.23 3.94
CA HIS A 34 1.15 -10.70 5.27
C HIS A 34 0.50 -9.60 6.14
N ASN A 35 0.49 -8.34 5.70
CA ASN A 35 0.06 -7.22 6.54
C ASN A 35 -1.39 -7.38 7.03
N GLY A 36 -2.34 -7.69 6.17
CA GLY A 36 -3.73 -7.89 6.60
C GLY A 36 -3.86 -9.01 7.64
N MET A 37 -3.19 -10.14 7.41
CA MET A 37 -3.15 -11.27 8.34
C MET A 37 -2.52 -10.90 9.70
N LEU A 38 -1.40 -10.18 9.66
CA LEU A 38 -0.67 -9.77 10.86
C LEU A 38 -1.54 -8.89 11.77
N TRP A 39 -2.23 -7.91 11.20
CA TRP A 39 -3.04 -7.00 12.00
C TRP A 39 -4.39 -7.60 12.37
N ALA A 40 -4.99 -8.44 11.53
CA ALA A 40 -6.17 -9.22 11.88
C ALA A 40 -5.91 -10.16 13.07
N SER A 41 -4.72 -10.76 13.16
CA SER A 41 -4.33 -11.58 14.32
C SER A 41 -4.19 -10.79 15.63
N LYS A 42 -4.17 -9.45 15.54
CA LYS A 42 -4.15 -8.51 16.66
C LYS A 42 -5.52 -7.83 16.89
N ASN A 43 -6.58 -8.41 16.35
CA ASN A 43 -7.96 -7.93 16.43
C ASN A 43 -8.17 -6.53 15.77
N ILE A 44 -7.41 -6.22 14.73
CA ILE A 44 -7.62 -5.05 13.88
C ILE A 44 -8.37 -5.50 12.63
N PRO A 45 -9.61 -5.03 12.40
CA PRO A 45 -10.34 -5.33 11.17
C PRO A 45 -9.50 -4.98 9.94
N SER A 46 -9.18 -5.98 9.14
CA SER A 46 -8.24 -5.87 8.02
C SER A 46 -8.90 -6.37 6.74
N PHE A 47 -8.99 -5.51 5.75
CA PHE A 47 -9.61 -5.75 4.45
C PHE A 47 -8.52 -5.85 3.39
N GLU A 48 -8.35 -7.00 2.81
CA GLU A 48 -7.39 -7.22 1.73
C GLU A 48 -8.11 -7.24 0.38
N ILE A 49 -7.80 -6.27 -0.47
CA ILE A 49 -8.43 -6.11 -1.79
C ILE A 49 -7.45 -6.53 -2.87
N ASP A 50 -7.87 -7.45 -3.71
CA ASP A 50 -7.14 -7.87 -4.92
C ASP A 50 -8.09 -8.52 -5.94
N THR A 51 -7.57 -8.90 -7.10
CA THR A 51 -8.33 -9.61 -8.13
C THR A 51 -8.89 -10.94 -7.62
N TYR A 52 -9.97 -11.41 -8.23
CA TYR A 52 -10.59 -12.70 -7.88
C TYR A 52 -9.59 -13.85 -7.87
N SER A 53 -8.70 -13.90 -8.88
CA SER A 53 -7.69 -14.96 -8.98
C SER A 53 -6.72 -14.93 -7.81
N MET A 54 -6.27 -13.74 -7.40
CA MET A 54 -5.32 -13.58 -6.30
C MET A 54 -5.96 -13.92 -4.95
N ILE A 55 -7.16 -13.42 -4.71
CA ILE A 55 -7.91 -13.71 -3.47
C ILE A 55 -8.23 -15.19 -3.32
N ASP A 56 -8.64 -15.88 -4.41
CA ASP A 56 -8.90 -17.32 -4.39
C ASP A 56 -7.63 -18.12 -4.04
N GLN A 57 -6.50 -17.78 -4.63
CA GLN A 57 -5.21 -18.41 -4.31
C GLN A 57 -4.80 -18.17 -2.86
N LYS A 58 -4.90 -16.92 -2.38
CA LYS A 58 -4.57 -16.56 -1.00
C LYS A 58 -5.45 -17.30 -0.01
N LYS A 59 -6.76 -17.38 -0.27
CA LYS A 59 -7.71 -18.11 0.55
C LYS A 59 -7.31 -19.60 0.70
N LYS A 60 -6.99 -20.26 -0.41
CA LYS A 60 -6.52 -21.65 -0.39
C LYS A 60 -5.23 -21.83 0.42
N MET A 61 -4.28 -20.88 0.30
CA MET A 61 -3.06 -20.93 1.10
C MET A 61 -3.33 -20.78 2.59
N LEU A 62 -4.21 -19.85 2.99
CA LEU A 62 -4.58 -19.62 4.38
C LEU A 62 -5.27 -20.86 4.97
N GLU A 63 -6.20 -21.45 4.23
CA GLU A 63 -6.86 -22.71 4.61
C GLU A 63 -5.86 -23.86 4.82
N GLN A 64 -4.91 -24.03 3.89
CA GLN A 64 -3.85 -25.04 4.00
C GLN A 64 -2.91 -24.80 5.18
N ALA A 65 -2.65 -23.53 5.51
CA ALA A 65 -1.84 -23.15 6.66
C ALA A 65 -2.61 -23.22 7.99
N GLY A 66 -3.91 -23.52 7.98
CA GLY A 66 -4.75 -23.52 9.17
C GLY A 66 -4.95 -22.12 9.78
N TYR A 67 -4.74 -21.06 8.97
CA TYR A 67 -4.95 -19.70 9.44
C TYR A 67 -6.45 -19.36 9.44
N ASN A 68 -6.92 -18.85 10.55
CA ASN A 68 -8.29 -18.36 10.71
C ASN A 68 -8.29 -17.10 11.57
N SER A 69 -8.95 -16.05 11.12
CA SER A 69 -9.20 -14.83 11.89
C SER A 69 -10.54 -14.25 11.47
N GLU A 70 -11.34 -13.88 12.45
CA GLU A 70 -12.64 -13.22 12.25
C GLU A 70 -12.48 -11.77 11.77
N ASP A 71 -11.30 -11.19 11.92
CA ASP A 71 -10.97 -9.81 11.56
C ASP A 71 -10.27 -9.69 10.20
N LEU A 72 -10.05 -10.80 9.46
CA LEU A 72 -9.50 -10.77 8.11
C LEU A 72 -10.61 -10.93 7.07
N TYR A 73 -10.78 -9.93 6.23
CA TYR A 73 -11.76 -9.89 5.15
C TYR A 73 -11.04 -9.89 3.80
N LEU A 74 -11.15 -11.00 3.07
CA LEU A 74 -10.57 -11.13 1.72
C LEU A 74 -11.60 -10.65 0.68
N CYS A 75 -11.31 -9.52 0.06
CA CYS A 75 -12.21 -8.78 -0.80
C CYS A 75 -11.76 -8.90 -2.26
N ALA A 76 -12.42 -9.72 -3.04
CA ALA A 76 -12.15 -9.86 -4.46
C ALA A 76 -12.78 -8.70 -5.25
N ILE A 77 -12.02 -8.11 -6.18
CA ILE A 77 -12.50 -7.04 -7.05
C ILE A 77 -12.31 -7.39 -8.53
N GLU A 78 -13.29 -7.00 -9.34
CA GLU A 78 -13.17 -6.93 -10.80
C GLU A 78 -12.97 -5.47 -11.19
N PRO A 79 -11.70 -5.02 -11.42
CA PRO A 79 -11.40 -3.60 -11.59
C PRO A 79 -12.11 -2.91 -12.76
N ALA A 80 -12.58 -3.68 -13.74
CA ALA A 80 -13.32 -3.15 -14.89
C ALA A 80 -14.77 -2.76 -14.56
N ASN A 81 -15.37 -3.37 -13.52
CA ASN A 81 -16.81 -3.30 -13.27
C ASN A 81 -17.18 -2.88 -11.85
N GLN A 82 -16.22 -2.85 -10.93
CA GLN A 82 -16.44 -2.59 -9.52
C GLN A 82 -15.48 -1.53 -9.01
N ASN A 83 -15.90 -0.78 -8.02
CA ASN A 83 -15.02 0.13 -7.28
C ASN A 83 -14.70 -0.42 -5.88
N ILE A 84 -13.65 0.12 -5.27
CA ILE A 84 -13.18 -0.31 -3.95
C ILE A 84 -14.27 -0.11 -2.88
N ASN A 85 -15.04 0.96 -2.98
CA ASN A 85 -16.07 1.30 -2.00
C ASN A 85 -17.18 0.24 -1.96
N ASP A 86 -17.65 -0.21 -3.14
CA ASP A 86 -18.67 -1.23 -3.22
C ASP A 86 -18.21 -2.51 -2.56
N VAL A 87 -16.99 -2.95 -2.87
CA VAL A 87 -16.40 -4.18 -2.33
C VAL A 87 -16.20 -4.10 -0.81
N LEU A 88 -15.77 -2.97 -0.27
CA LEU A 88 -15.65 -2.76 1.17
C LEU A 88 -17.00 -2.80 1.87
N LEU A 89 -18.02 -2.11 1.31
CA LEU A 89 -19.35 -2.04 1.87
C LEU A 89 -20.09 -3.38 1.82
N GLU A 90 -19.88 -4.17 0.76
CA GLU A 90 -20.45 -5.52 0.61
C GLU A 90 -20.00 -6.47 1.72
N THR A 91 -18.87 -6.23 2.38
CA THR A 91 -18.44 -7.04 3.53
C THR A 91 -19.41 -6.91 4.73
N GLY A 92 -20.15 -5.80 4.83
CA GLY A 92 -20.97 -5.44 5.99
C GLY A 92 -20.17 -5.25 7.29
N LYS A 93 -18.84 -5.15 7.18
CA LYS A 93 -17.89 -5.05 8.30
C LYS A 93 -17.05 -3.78 8.28
N PHE A 94 -16.93 -3.15 7.11
CA PHE A 94 -16.24 -1.87 6.99
C PHE A 94 -17.08 -0.77 7.66
N ASP A 95 -16.49 -0.07 8.63
CA ASP A 95 -17.18 0.98 9.38
C ASP A 95 -16.77 2.36 8.87
N LEU A 96 -17.73 3.08 8.28
CA LEU A 96 -17.54 4.43 7.73
C LEU A 96 -17.17 5.49 8.77
N ASN A 97 -17.42 5.22 10.06
CA ASN A 97 -17.14 6.15 11.15
C ASN A 97 -15.74 5.95 11.75
N LYS A 98 -15.07 4.87 11.40
CA LYS A 98 -13.73 4.56 11.88
C LYS A 98 -12.67 5.23 11.02
N LYS A 99 -11.61 5.70 11.69
CA LYS A 99 -10.41 6.14 11.01
C LYS A 99 -9.72 4.95 10.35
N THR A 100 -9.42 5.10 9.07
CA THR A 100 -8.95 4.00 8.22
C THR A 100 -7.48 4.18 7.84
N ILE A 101 -6.70 3.12 7.92
CA ILE A 101 -5.37 3.04 7.31
C ILE A 101 -5.52 2.37 5.96
N TYR A 102 -5.08 3.03 4.90
CA TYR A 102 -4.90 2.43 3.57
C TYR A 102 -3.42 2.10 3.37
N LEU A 103 -3.11 0.86 3.03
CA LEU A 103 -1.79 0.41 2.64
C LEU A 103 -1.78 0.11 1.14
N ALA A 104 -0.89 0.78 0.41
CA ALA A 104 -0.66 0.61 -1.03
C ALA A 104 0.82 0.27 -1.27
N GLU A 105 1.21 -0.96 -0.92
CA GLU A 105 2.59 -1.44 -1.07
C GLU A 105 2.83 -2.05 -2.45
N GLY A 106 3.69 -1.42 -3.27
CA GLY A 106 3.94 -1.87 -4.64
C GLY A 106 2.66 -1.92 -5.47
N PHE A 107 1.83 -0.90 -5.35
CA PHE A 107 0.49 -0.90 -5.94
C PHE A 107 0.34 0.17 -7.04
N PHE A 108 0.56 1.44 -6.72
CA PHE A 108 0.35 2.52 -7.67
C PHE A 108 1.27 2.46 -8.89
N ASP A 109 2.51 2.00 -8.72
CA ASP A 109 3.49 1.90 -9.81
C ASP A 109 2.99 1.07 -11.01
N TYR A 110 2.09 0.12 -10.77
CA TYR A 110 1.53 -0.80 -11.77
C TYR A 110 0.21 -0.31 -12.39
N LEU A 111 -0.34 0.79 -11.91
CA LEU A 111 -1.61 1.34 -12.38
C LEU A 111 -1.40 2.43 -13.44
N SER A 112 -2.38 2.60 -14.32
CA SER A 112 -2.45 3.80 -15.16
C SER A 112 -2.75 5.03 -14.30
N LEU A 113 -2.47 6.23 -14.83
CA LEU A 113 -2.83 7.48 -14.17
C LEU A 113 -4.35 7.54 -13.86
N GLU A 114 -5.16 7.18 -14.84
CA GLU A 114 -6.63 7.14 -14.69
C GLU A 114 -7.09 6.19 -13.58
N SER A 115 -6.53 4.97 -13.53
CA SER A 115 -6.83 4.02 -12.45
C SER A 115 -6.38 4.53 -11.09
N THR A 116 -5.21 5.18 -11.02
CA THR A 116 -4.71 5.79 -9.79
C THR A 116 -5.65 6.89 -9.31
N GLN A 117 -6.08 7.79 -10.18
CA GLN A 117 -7.04 8.86 -9.86
C GLN A 117 -8.37 8.28 -9.36
N SER A 118 -8.91 7.29 -10.06
CA SER A 118 -10.16 6.62 -9.64
C SER A 118 -10.05 6.01 -8.24
N ILE A 119 -8.92 5.38 -7.91
CA ILE A 119 -8.70 4.80 -6.57
C ILE A 119 -8.60 5.90 -5.52
N LEU A 120 -7.85 6.98 -5.78
CA LEU A 120 -7.76 8.12 -4.86
C LEU A 120 -9.12 8.77 -4.63
N GLU A 121 -9.94 8.92 -5.66
CA GLU A 121 -11.31 9.40 -5.56
C GLU A 121 -12.16 8.47 -4.67
N ASN A 122 -12.10 7.16 -4.90
CA ASN A 122 -12.83 6.17 -4.11
C ASN A 122 -12.47 6.27 -2.62
N ILE A 123 -11.19 6.21 -2.25
CA ILE A 123 -10.79 6.25 -0.84
C ILE A 123 -11.13 7.59 -0.17
N THR A 124 -11.04 8.70 -0.92
CA THR A 124 -11.37 10.03 -0.38
C THR A 124 -12.86 10.27 -0.24
N THR A 125 -13.69 9.52 -0.96
CA THR A 125 -15.15 9.58 -0.88
C THR A 125 -15.69 8.74 0.27
N ILE A 126 -15.16 7.52 0.46
CA ILE A 126 -15.65 6.61 1.50
C ILE A 126 -15.10 6.95 2.89
N SER A 127 -13.88 7.49 2.97
CA SER A 127 -13.20 7.78 4.23
C SER A 127 -12.87 9.27 4.31
N THR A 128 -13.35 9.93 5.35
CA THR A 128 -13.12 11.36 5.58
C THR A 128 -11.87 11.65 6.43
N ASP A 129 -11.44 10.67 7.22
CA ASP A 129 -10.22 10.72 8.06
C ASP A 129 -9.45 9.40 7.87
N PHE A 130 -8.33 9.48 7.17
CA PHE A 130 -7.53 8.30 6.88
C PHE A 130 -6.04 8.60 6.78
N LYS A 131 -5.23 7.56 6.98
CA LYS A 131 -3.82 7.48 6.61
C LYS A 131 -3.68 6.68 5.32
N LEU A 132 -2.83 7.16 4.42
CA LEU A 132 -2.39 6.39 3.25
C LEU A 132 -0.88 6.15 3.39
N ILE A 133 -0.51 4.90 3.57
CA ILE A 133 0.88 4.44 3.57
C ILE A 133 1.11 3.82 2.19
N SER A 134 1.94 4.44 1.39
CA SER A 134 2.21 3.96 0.03
C SER A 134 3.71 3.83 -0.23
N THR A 135 4.08 2.88 -1.06
CA THR A 135 5.41 2.86 -1.66
C THR A 135 5.34 3.47 -3.05
N PHE A 136 6.42 4.11 -3.45
CA PHE A 136 6.55 4.73 -4.75
C PHE A 136 7.96 4.53 -5.30
N PHE A 137 8.06 4.27 -6.60
CA PHE A 137 9.33 4.08 -7.26
C PHE A 137 9.56 5.14 -8.35
N ASP A 138 10.43 6.11 -8.07
CA ASP A 138 10.78 7.15 -9.04
C ASP A 138 11.85 6.66 -10.02
N LEU A 139 11.40 6.22 -11.18
CA LEU A 139 12.30 5.78 -12.25
C LEU A 139 13.21 6.89 -12.79
N SER A 140 12.86 8.17 -12.59
CA SER A 140 13.66 9.29 -13.08
C SER A 140 15.00 9.42 -12.35
N GLU A 141 15.09 8.88 -11.12
CA GLU A 141 16.32 8.88 -10.33
C GLU A 141 17.32 7.77 -10.73
N LEU A 142 16.88 6.83 -11.55
CA LEU A 142 17.75 5.76 -12.04
C LEU A 142 18.52 6.22 -13.28
N ASN A 143 19.79 5.81 -13.36
CA ASN A 143 20.51 5.89 -14.62
C ASN A 143 19.90 4.91 -15.65
N PHE A 144 20.22 5.14 -16.94
CA PHE A 144 19.64 4.35 -18.03
C PHE A 144 19.80 2.84 -17.86
N PHE A 145 20.96 2.38 -17.41
CA PHE A 145 21.25 0.95 -17.24
C PHE A 145 20.40 0.33 -16.11
N HIS A 146 20.35 0.98 -14.96
CA HIS A 146 19.54 0.50 -13.84
C HIS A 146 18.03 0.53 -14.16
N ARG A 147 17.58 1.56 -14.88
CA ARG A 147 16.19 1.66 -15.35
C ARG A 147 15.83 0.50 -16.27
N PHE A 148 16.71 0.19 -17.23
CA PHE A 148 16.51 -0.94 -18.15
C PHE A 148 16.47 -2.28 -17.39
N MET A 149 17.44 -2.52 -16.51
CA MET A 149 17.49 -3.75 -15.70
C MET A 149 16.27 -3.92 -14.82
N PHE A 150 15.83 -2.84 -14.16
CA PHE A 150 14.64 -2.86 -13.30
C PHE A 150 13.37 -3.14 -14.11
N SER A 151 13.15 -2.41 -15.20
CA SER A 151 11.98 -2.62 -16.07
C SER A 151 11.96 -4.03 -16.67
N SER A 152 13.12 -4.57 -17.06
CA SER A 152 13.24 -5.94 -17.56
C SER A 152 12.94 -6.98 -16.46
N GLY A 153 13.40 -6.74 -15.24
CA GLY A 153 13.13 -7.61 -14.10
C GLY A 153 11.63 -7.66 -13.74
N VAL A 154 10.96 -6.52 -13.75
CA VAL A 154 9.51 -6.42 -13.53
C VAL A 154 8.75 -7.14 -14.65
N ALA A 155 9.15 -6.94 -15.91
CA ALA A 155 8.54 -7.62 -17.06
C ALA A 155 8.71 -9.15 -17.02
N MET A 156 9.82 -9.67 -16.47
CA MET A 156 10.04 -11.11 -16.33
C MET A 156 9.05 -11.79 -15.37
N VAL A 157 8.49 -11.06 -14.41
CA VAL A 157 7.43 -11.55 -13.51
C VAL A 157 6.02 -11.25 -14.03
N GLY A 158 5.91 -10.80 -15.29
CA GLY A 158 4.63 -10.56 -15.96
C GLY A 158 3.97 -9.22 -15.60
N GLU A 159 4.69 -8.35 -14.92
CA GLU A 159 4.22 -7.03 -14.53
C GLU A 159 4.82 -5.92 -15.41
N THR A 160 4.18 -4.76 -15.42
CA THR A 160 4.68 -3.57 -16.15
C THR A 160 4.38 -2.34 -15.34
N LEU A 161 5.42 -1.52 -15.12
CA LEU A 161 5.23 -0.20 -14.51
C LEU A 161 4.46 0.68 -15.49
N LYS A 162 3.33 1.19 -15.06
CA LYS A 162 2.40 1.93 -15.92
C LYS A 162 2.23 3.39 -15.50
N LEU A 163 2.47 3.71 -14.21
CA LEU A 163 2.32 5.08 -13.73
C LEU A 163 3.43 5.96 -14.30
N PRO A 164 3.11 6.95 -15.16
CA PRO A 164 4.11 7.76 -15.86
C PRO A 164 4.57 8.97 -15.05
N LEU A 165 4.44 8.94 -13.73
CA LEU A 165 4.74 10.06 -12.84
C LEU A 165 6.11 9.89 -12.18
N ASN A 166 6.82 11.00 -11.98
CA ASN A 166 7.90 11.08 -11.01
C ASN A 166 7.32 11.36 -9.61
N LYS A 167 8.17 11.28 -8.57
CA LYS A 167 7.72 11.47 -7.18
C LYS A 167 7.02 12.82 -6.96
N LYS A 168 7.54 13.91 -7.53
CA LYS A 168 6.94 15.25 -7.36
C LYS A 168 5.54 15.32 -7.98
N GLU A 169 5.38 14.73 -9.14
CA GLU A 169 4.09 14.65 -9.83
C GLU A 169 3.11 13.76 -9.07
N PHE A 170 3.57 12.64 -8.51
CA PHE A 170 2.72 11.80 -7.67
C PHE A 170 2.27 12.52 -6.39
N ILE A 171 3.18 13.24 -5.72
CA ILE A 171 2.82 14.07 -4.55
C ILE A 171 1.83 15.18 -4.96
N ALA A 172 2.02 15.81 -6.11
CA ALA A 172 1.08 16.81 -6.62
C ALA A 172 -0.31 16.21 -6.86
N LEU A 173 -0.36 15.00 -7.44
CA LEU A 173 -1.60 14.26 -7.62
C LEU A 173 -2.30 13.97 -6.28
N LEU A 174 -1.56 13.50 -5.26
CA LEU A 174 -2.15 13.29 -3.92
C LEU A 174 -2.77 14.57 -3.36
N ASN A 175 -2.09 15.71 -3.53
CA ASN A 175 -2.58 17.01 -3.07
C ASN A 175 -3.87 17.46 -3.80
N GLU A 176 -4.07 17.10 -5.07
CA GLU A 176 -5.32 17.36 -5.80
C GLU A 176 -6.52 16.66 -5.13
N PHE A 177 -6.29 15.51 -4.49
CA PHE A 177 -7.29 14.79 -3.69
C PHE A 177 -7.31 15.19 -2.21
N HIS A 178 -6.64 16.29 -1.84
CA HIS A 178 -6.50 16.77 -0.46
C HIS A 178 -5.80 15.76 0.48
N ILE A 179 -4.90 14.95 -0.06
CA ILE A 179 -4.06 14.01 0.68
C ILE A 179 -2.69 14.67 0.86
N THR A 180 -2.32 14.94 2.11
CA THR A 180 -1.07 15.66 2.45
C THR A 180 0.00 14.67 2.91
N ILE A 181 1.22 14.80 2.38
CA ILE A 181 2.37 14.03 2.86
C ILE A 181 2.76 14.51 4.26
N GLU A 182 2.83 13.59 5.21
CA GLU A 182 3.30 13.83 6.57
C GLU A 182 4.76 13.42 6.74
N LYS A 183 5.14 12.33 6.09
CA LYS A 183 6.51 11.82 6.14
C LYS A 183 6.87 11.15 4.83
N GLU A 184 8.09 11.41 4.40
CA GLU A 184 8.74 10.73 3.30
C GLU A 184 9.97 10.01 3.84
N THR A 185 10.05 8.69 3.62
CA THR A 185 11.23 7.90 3.95
C THR A 185 11.90 7.47 2.64
N CYS A 186 13.08 8.01 2.38
CA CYS A 186 13.81 7.72 1.14
C CYS A 186 14.74 6.52 1.30
N TYR A 187 15.19 5.98 0.16
CA TYR A 187 16.10 4.84 0.11
C TYR A 187 17.39 5.02 0.95
N SER A 188 17.94 6.25 1.01
CA SER A 188 19.17 6.51 1.76
C SER A 188 18.96 6.50 3.28
N GLU A 189 17.78 6.81 3.77
CA GLU A 189 17.43 6.68 5.19
C GLU A 189 17.24 5.21 5.55
N ILE A 190 16.54 4.47 4.68
CA ILE A 190 16.36 3.03 4.85
C ILE A 190 17.73 2.31 4.87
N GLU A 191 18.64 2.67 3.97
CA GLU A 191 19.99 2.10 3.91
C GLU A 191 20.79 2.37 5.18
N LYS A 192 20.79 3.61 5.68
CA LYS A 192 21.46 3.97 6.94
C LYS A 192 20.92 3.18 8.12
N ASP A 193 19.61 3.05 8.22
CA ASP A 193 18.97 2.29 9.30
C ASP A 193 19.28 0.78 9.22
N LEU A 194 19.35 0.22 8.00
CA LEU A 194 19.71 -1.18 7.80
C LEU A 194 21.14 -1.45 8.26
N ILE A 195 22.09 -0.58 7.90
CA ILE A 195 23.49 -0.68 8.36
C ILE A 195 23.52 -0.60 9.89
N ALA A 196 22.83 0.36 10.48
CA ALA A 196 22.86 0.61 11.92
C ALA A 196 22.17 -0.48 12.76
N LYS A 197 21.07 -1.06 12.27
CA LYS A 197 20.21 -1.98 13.05
C LYS A 197 20.37 -3.44 12.67
N MET A 198 20.77 -3.74 11.44
CA MET A 198 20.85 -5.11 10.92
C MET A 198 22.27 -5.52 10.53
N GLU A 199 23.26 -4.66 10.76
CA GLU A 199 24.68 -4.88 10.44
C GLU A 199 24.89 -5.33 8.98
N THR A 200 24.06 -4.83 8.06
CA THR A 200 24.14 -5.18 6.64
C THR A 200 24.36 -3.93 5.79
N ASP A 201 25.29 -4.02 4.86
CA ASP A 201 25.68 -2.98 3.91
C ASP A 201 25.07 -3.17 2.52
N LEU A 202 24.01 -3.99 2.41
CA LEU A 202 23.36 -4.22 1.14
C LEU A 202 22.61 -2.96 0.65
N PRO A 203 22.95 -2.48 -0.56
CA PRO A 203 22.42 -1.21 -1.05
C PRO A 203 20.92 -1.26 -1.28
N VAL A 204 20.24 -0.20 -0.89
CA VAL A 204 18.84 0.05 -1.22
C VAL A 204 18.77 0.74 -2.58
N MET A 205 17.84 0.32 -3.45
CA MET A 205 17.74 0.87 -4.78
C MET A 205 17.32 2.34 -4.74
N LYS A 206 18.03 3.21 -5.46
CA LYS A 206 17.66 4.61 -5.66
C LYS A 206 16.25 4.73 -6.21
N GLY A 207 15.58 5.82 -5.89
CA GLY A 207 14.24 6.10 -6.36
C GLY A 207 13.13 5.40 -5.57
N PHE A 208 13.46 4.56 -4.57
CA PHE A 208 12.45 3.95 -3.72
C PHE A 208 12.08 4.86 -2.54
N TYR A 209 10.79 5.03 -2.32
CA TYR A 209 10.20 5.86 -1.27
C TYR A 209 9.07 5.13 -0.55
N ILE A 210 8.94 5.42 0.75
CA ILE A 210 7.74 5.13 1.53
C ILE A 210 7.14 6.48 1.90
N LEU A 211 5.89 6.69 1.53
CA LEU A 211 5.15 7.92 1.76
C LEU A 211 4.06 7.66 2.80
N GLU A 212 4.13 8.34 3.92
CA GLU A 212 3.07 8.40 4.92
C GLU A 212 2.29 9.70 4.67
N SER A 213 1.02 9.57 4.33
CA SER A 213 0.15 10.70 4.03
C SER A 213 -1.19 10.58 4.73
N SER A 214 -1.92 11.67 4.85
CA SER A 214 -3.23 11.68 5.48
C SER A 214 -4.19 12.63 4.80
N LYS A 215 -5.47 12.34 4.99
CA LYS A 215 -6.56 13.28 4.84
C LYS A 215 -7.29 13.33 6.17
N SER A 216 -7.35 14.49 6.80
CA SER A 216 -8.12 14.70 8.01
C SER A 216 -9.24 15.70 7.76
N TYR A 217 -10.36 15.47 8.41
CA TYR A 217 -11.43 16.46 8.43
C TYR A 217 -10.93 17.65 9.25
N LEU A 218 -10.61 18.75 8.60
CA LEU A 218 -10.48 20.03 9.30
C LEU A 218 -11.89 20.34 9.81
N LYS A 219 -12.14 20.10 11.11
CA LYS A 219 -13.33 20.67 11.75
C LYS A 219 -13.26 22.18 11.56
N PRO A 220 -14.32 22.78 10.99
CA PRO A 220 -14.38 24.24 10.80
C PRO A 220 -14.27 24.98 12.12
#